data_fef781ceff865f0ffad0e2593d6d5766
#
_entry.id   fef781ceff865f0ffad0e2593d6d5766
#
_cell.length_a   1.000
_cell.length_b   1.000
_cell.length_c   1.000
_cell.angle_alpha   90.00
_cell.angle_beta   90.00
_cell.angle_gamma   90.00
#
_symmetry.space_group_name_H-M   'P 1'
#
loop_
_entity.id
_entity.type
_entity.pdbx_description
1 polymer ?
#
loop_
_entity_poly.entity_id
_entity_poly.type
_entity_poly.pdbx_seq_one_letter_code
_entity_poly.pdbx_strand_id
1 'polypeptide(L)'
;MSSIETRLCHYDEIPDPGSKGLVVEARNTLTRVFVVKKDQQVYAYENSCPHTRGPLDWVPDRFLDEDANYIMCANHGALFQIGDGLCVYGPCKNDRLRALPCTIRNRVIHAQL
;
A
#
# COMPACT_ATOMS: atom_id res chain seq x y z
N MET A 1 14.62 -17.23 -4.49
CA MET A 1 13.86 -16.70 -5.64
C MET A 1 14.05 -15.21 -5.74
N SER A 2 14.36 -14.71 -6.90
CA SER A 2 14.57 -13.29 -7.07
C SER A 2 13.24 -12.56 -7.18
N SER A 3 13.14 -11.40 -6.57
CA SER A 3 12.00 -10.53 -6.77
C SER A 3 12.15 -9.77 -8.09
N ILE A 4 11.04 -9.28 -8.60
CA ILE A 4 11.00 -8.51 -9.83
C ILE A 4 10.74 -7.06 -9.49
N GLU A 5 11.64 -6.17 -9.91
CA GLU A 5 11.41 -4.74 -9.75
C GLU A 5 10.39 -4.29 -10.77
N THR A 6 9.33 -3.66 -10.32
CA THR A 6 8.22 -3.24 -11.16
C THR A 6 7.99 -1.74 -10.96
N ARG A 7 7.86 -1.02 -12.07
CA ARG A 7 7.50 0.39 -12.03
C ARG A 7 6.07 0.54 -11.53
N LEU A 8 5.85 1.40 -10.56
CA LEU A 8 4.51 1.67 -10.03
C LEU A 8 3.93 2.97 -10.59
N CYS A 9 4.48 4.10 -10.18
CA CYS A 9 3.97 5.40 -10.60
C CYS A 9 5.01 6.47 -10.34
N HIS A 10 4.73 7.67 -10.82
CA HIS A 10 5.58 8.82 -10.56
C HIS A 10 5.33 9.33 -9.14
N TYR A 11 6.39 9.72 -8.45
CA TYR A 11 6.32 10.23 -7.07
C TYR A 11 5.33 11.38 -6.93
N ASP A 12 5.29 12.26 -7.94
CA ASP A 12 4.43 13.44 -7.88
C ASP A 12 2.95 13.15 -8.12
N GLU A 13 2.60 11.93 -8.51
CA GLU A 13 1.20 11.54 -8.68
C GLU A 13 0.47 11.34 -7.35
N ILE A 14 1.21 11.26 -6.23
CA ILE A 14 0.64 10.98 -4.93
C ILE A 14 0.73 12.24 -4.07
N PRO A 15 -0.39 12.73 -3.53
CA PRO A 15 -0.34 13.85 -2.59
C PRO A 15 0.34 13.43 -1.28
N ASP A 16 0.80 14.41 -0.51
CA ASP A 16 1.50 14.15 0.76
C ASP A 16 0.81 14.92 1.89
N PRO A 17 0.09 14.25 2.82
CA PRO A 17 -0.12 12.81 2.86
C PRO A 17 -1.12 12.34 1.81
N GLY A 18 -0.95 11.11 1.35
CA GLY A 18 -1.89 10.55 0.39
C GLY A 18 -1.56 9.12 0.03
N SER A 19 -2.38 8.58 -0.86
CA SER A 19 -2.24 7.18 -1.28
C SER A 19 -2.77 7.00 -2.69
N LYS A 20 -2.33 5.91 -3.31
CA LYS A 20 -2.75 5.57 -4.68
C LYS A 20 -2.78 4.06 -4.86
N GLY A 21 -3.89 3.55 -5.37
CA GLY A 21 -4.03 2.14 -5.73
C GLY A 21 -3.62 1.91 -7.18
N LEU A 22 -3.02 0.75 -7.44
CA LEU A 22 -2.50 0.39 -8.75
C LEU A 22 -2.73 -1.09 -9.00
N VAL A 23 -2.85 -1.45 -10.28
CA VAL A 23 -2.78 -2.85 -10.71
C VAL A 23 -1.56 -2.97 -11.60
N VAL A 24 -0.65 -3.87 -11.25
CA VAL A 24 0.58 -4.07 -12.02
C VAL A 24 0.68 -5.52 -12.46
N GLU A 25 1.36 -5.73 -13.58
CA GLU A 25 1.62 -7.08 -14.07
C GLU A 25 3.04 -7.47 -13.70
N ALA A 26 3.18 -8.62 -13.03
CA ALA A 26 4.46 -9.20 -12.71
C ALA A 26 4.33 -10.72 -12.83
N ARG A 27 5.29 -11.36 -13.50
CA ARG A 27 5.31 -12.82 -13.65
C ARG A 27 4.02 -13.35 -14.28
N ASN A 28 3.49 -12.61 -15.28
CA ASN A 28 2.25 -12.95 -15.98
C ASN A 28 1.01 -12.96 -15.06
N THR A 29 1.08 -12.26 -13.93
CA THR A 29 -0.01 -12.17 -12.97
C THR A 29 -0.31 -10.72 -12.69
N LEU A 30 -1.60 -10.36 -12.66
CA LEU A 30 -2.01 -9.04 -12.24
C LEU A 30 -2.06 -9.00 -10.71
N THR A 31 -1.40 -7.99 -10.14
CA THR A 31 -1.32 -7.82 -8.69
C THR A 31 -1.81 -6.43 -8.32
N ARG A 32 -2.69 -6.37 -7.34
CA ARG A 32 -3.16 -5.09 -6.81
C ARG A 32 -2.22 -4.65 -5.70
N VAL A 33 -1.73 -3.42 -5.83
CA VAL A 33 -0.83 -2.82 -4.84
C VAL A 33 -1.31 -1.42 -4.52
N PHE A 34 -0.81 -0.85 -3.44
CA PHE A 34 -1.03 0.57 -3.19
C PHE A 34 0.24 1.18 -2.62
N VAL A 35 0.34 2.49 -2.78
CA VAL A 35 1.47 3.27 -2.29
C VAL A 35 0.92 4.36 -1.37
N VAL A 36 1.57 4.55 -0.24
CA VAL A 36 1.28 5.65 0.69
C VAL A 36 2.46 6.60 0.68
N LYS A 37 2.18 7.89 0.64
CA LYS A 37 3.19 8.93 0.74
C LYS A 37 2.89 9.76 1.97
N LYS A 38 3.86 9.89 2.86
CA LYS A 38 3.73 10.72 4.05
C LYS A 38 5.10 11.23 4.46
N ASP A 39 5.16 12.54 4.73
CA ASP A 39 6.40 13.21 5.14
C ASP A 39 7.52 12.94 4.14
N GLN A 40 7.19 13.00 2.85
CA GLN A 40 8.10 12.80 1.72
C GLN A 40 8.61 11.37 1.55
N GLN A 41 8.15 10.43 2.38
CA GLN A 41 8.52 9.02 2.27
C GLN A 41 7.39 8.23 1.61
N VAL A 42 7.76 7.17 0.92
CA VAL A 42 6.79 6.29 0.26
C VAL A 42 6.88 4.88 0.82
N TYR A 43 5.71 4.22 0.90
CA TYR A 43 5.58 2.87 1.38
C TYR A 43 4.65 2.13 0.44
N ALA A 44 5.03 0.95 -0.01
CA ALA A 44 4.22 0.15 -0.91
C ALA A 44 3.79 -1.15 -0.26
N TYR A 45 2.54 -1.54 -0.50
CA TYR A 45 1.96 -2.76 0.07
C TYR A 45 1.09 -3.45 -0.97
N GLU A 46 0.98 -4.76 -0.82
CA GLU A 46 -0.04 -5.50 -1.57
C GLU A 46 -1.42 -5.09 -1.08
N ASN A 47 -2.34 -4.82 -2.00
CA ASN A 47 -3.71 -4.41 -1.66
C ASN A 47 -4.54 -5.65 -1.36
N SER A 48 -4.31 -6.21 -0.18
CA SER A 48 -5.02 -7.39 0.30
C SER A 48 -5.10 -7.32 1.82
N CYS A 49 -6.32 -7.19 2.33
CA CYS A 49 -6.54 -7.15 3.77
C CYS A 49 -6.25 -8.52 4.38
N PRO A 50 -5.42 -8.63 5.43
CA PRO A 50 -5.12 -9.92 6.05
C PRO A 50 -6.34 -10.66 6.55
N HIS A 51 -7.40 -9.95 6.91
CA HIS A 51 -8.63 -10.53 7.43
C HIS A 51 -9.52 -11.10 6.33
N THR A 52 -9.77 -10.32 5.27
CA THR A 52 -10.72 -10.72 4.23
C THR A 52 -10.08 -11.13 2.93
N ARG A 53 -8.79 -10.85 2.74
CA ARG A 53 -8.04 -11.05 1.50
C ARG A 53 -8.54 -10.18 0.34
N GLY A 54 -9.54 -9.36 0.57
CA GLY A 54 -10.03 -8.41 -0.43
C GLY A 54 -9.27 -7.10 -0.41
N PRO A 55 -9.58 -6.19 -1.36
CA PRO A 55 -8.93 -4.88 -1.38
C PRO A 55 -9.33 -4.04 -0.16
N LEU A 56 -8.43 -3.15 0.26
CA LEU A 56 -8.68 -2.29 1.40
C LEU A 56 -9.59 -1.10 1.06
N ASP A 57 -9.55 -0.65 -0.17
CA ASP A 57 -10.25 0.58 -0.57
C ASP A 57 -11.62 0.32 -1.17
N TRP A 58 -12.65 0.93 -0.59
CA TRP A 58 -13.97 1.00 -1.23
C TRP A 58 -14.05 2.18 -2.19
N VAL A 59 -13.37 3.27 -1.85
CA VAL A 59 -13.25 4.43 -2.71
C VAL A 59 -11.87 4.40 -3.32
N PRO A 60 -11.74 4.43 -4.65
CA PRO A 60 -10.43 4.34 -5.30
C PRO A 60 -9.42 5.30 -4.69
N ASP A 61 -8.20 4.81 -4.47
CA ASP A 61 -7.05 5.54 -3.94
C ASP A 61 -7.18 5.99 -2.49
N ARG A 62 -8.23 5.58 -1.77
CA ARG A 62 -8.40 5.96 -0.37
C ARG A 62 -7.97 4.84 0.56
N PHE A 63 -6.72 4.90 1.00
CA PHE A 63 -6.13 3.89 1.89
C PHE A 63 -5.77 4.43 3.27
N LEU A 64 -5.97 5.73 3.51
CA LEU A 64 -5.61 6.34 4.79
C LEU A 64 -6.86 6.71 5.58
N ASP A 65 -6.74 6.69 6.92
CA ASP A 65 -7.80 7.16 7.76
C ASP A 65 -7.92 8.70 7.66
N GLU A 66 -8.92 9.26 8.31
CA GLU A 66 -9.26 10.66 8.16
C GLU A 66 -8.08 11.60 8.47
N ASP A 67 -7.30 11.25 9.48
CA ASP A 67 -6.17 12.06 9.91
C ASP A 67 -4.85 11.69 9.23
N ALA A 68 -4.88 10.72 8.31
CA ALA A 68 -3.70 10.22 7.61
C ALA A 68 -2.60 9.72 8.56
N ASN A 69 -2.99 9.15 9.69
CA ASN A 69 -2.07 8.56 10.65
C ASN A 69 -1.91 7.05 10.47
N TYR A 70 -2.90 6.40 9.86
CA TYR A 70 -2.92 4.96 9.67
C TYR A 70 -3.45 4.61 8.29
N ILE A 71 -3.02 3.44 7.80
CA ILE A 71 -3.68 2.79 6.67
C ILE A 71 -4.95 2.15 7.21
N MET A 72 -6.07 2.31 6.52
CA MET A 72 -7.36 1.80 6.98
C MET A 72 -7.97 0.87 5.94
N CYS A 73 -8.45 -0.29 6.41
CA CYS A 73 -9.26 -1.18 5.61
C CYS A 73 -10.72 -0.75 5.74
N ALA A 74 -11.36 -0.42 4.61
CA ALA A 74 -12.73 0.10 4.60
C ALA A 74 -13.77 -0.95 5.05
N ASN A 75 -13.44 -2.24 5.01
CA ASN A 75 -14.40 -3.29 5.33
C ASN A 75 -14.80 -3.30 6.80
N HIS A 76 -13.82 -3.22 7.72
CA HIS A 76 -14.09 -3.31 9.15
C HIS A 76 -13.34 -2.26 9.95
N GLY A 77 -12.81 -1.25 9.29
CA GLY A 77 -12.11 -0.18 9.97
C GLY A 77 -10.79 -0.60 10.60
N ALA A 78 -10.22 -1.72 10.16
CA ALA A 78 -8.90 -2.14 10.65
C ALA A 78 -7.87 -1.06 10.35
N LEU A 79 -6.98 -0.80 11.31
CA LEU A 79 -5.94 0.22 11.18
C LEU A 79 -4.57 -0.43 11.18
N PHE A 80 -3.72 0.02 10.25
CA PHE A 80 -2.37 -0.50 10.07
C PHE A 80 -1.37 0.64 10.15
N GLN A 81 -0.23 0.37 10.75
CA GLN A 81 0.85 1.36 10.80
C GLN A 81 1.39 1.61 9.39
N ILE A 82 1.61 2.89 9.07
CA ILE A 82 2.08 3.26 7.73
C ILE A 82 3.48 2.70 7.46
N GLY A 83 4.35 2.74 8.47
CA GLY A 83 5.75 2.39 8.27
C GLY A 83 6.03 0.90 8.09
N ASP A 84 5.23 0.02 8.70
CA ASP A 84 5.52 -1.42 8.66
C ASP A 84 4.30 -2.29 8.31
N GLY A 85 3.10 -1.69 8.20
CA GLY A 85 1.91 -2.45 7.84
C GLY A 85 1.32 -3.29 8.97
N LEU A 86 1.80 -3.14 10.20
CA LEU A 86 1.28 -3.91 11.32
C LEU A 86 -0.13 -3.44 11.69
N CYS A 87 -1.07 -4.38 11.75
CA CYS A 87 -2.44 -4.09 12.19
C CYS A 87 -2.46 -3.85 13.69
N VAL A 88 -2.93 -2.68 14.09
CA VAL A 88 -2.99 -2.27 15.51
C VAL A 88 -4.42 -2.17 16.03
N TYR A 89 -5.41 -2.27 15.16
CA TYR A 89 -6.81 -2.18 15.55
C TYR A 89 -7.68 -2.95 14.56
N GLY A 90 -8.67 -3.65 15.09
CA GLY A 90 -9.66 -4.36 14.27
C GLY A 90 -9.46 -5.87 14.27
N PRO A 91 -10.22 -6.59 13.41
CA PRO A 91 -10.23 -8.07 13.45
C PRO A 91 -8.90 -8.73 13.12
N CYS A 92 -8.02 -8.04 12.41
CA CYS A 92 -6.72 -8.61 12.04
C CYS A 92 -5.58 -8.09 12.90
N LYS A 93 -5.88 -7.65 14.13
CA LYS A 93 -4.85 -7.14 15.04
C LYS A 93 -3.70 -8.14 15.16
N ASN A 94 -2.47 -7.64 15.06
CA ASN A 94 -1.21 -8.37 15.04
C ASN A 94 -0.86 -9.04 13.70
N ASP A 95 -1.76 -9.03 12.71
CA ASP A 95 -1.41 -9.41 11.35
C ASP A 95 -0.74 -8.23 10.65
N ARG A 96 -0.17 -8.49 9.49
CA ARG A 96 0.53 -7.45 8.72
C ARG A 96 0.08 -7.44 7.27
N LEU A 97 0.06 -6.26 6.69
CA LEU A 97 0.03 -6.11 5.25
C LEU A 97 1.36 -6.61 4.70
N ARG A 98 1.33 -7.14 3.48
CA ARG A 98 2.56 -7.55 2.82
C ARG A 98 3.28 -6.31 2.30
N ALA A 99 4.41 -5.98 2.92
CA ALA A 99 5.22 -4.84 2.51
C ALA A 99 6.02 -5.17 1.25
N LEU A 100 6.10 -4.21 0.34
CA LEU A 100 6.86 -4.35 -0.89
C LEU A 100 8.00 -3.34 -0.83
N PRO A 101 9.26 -3.79 -0.77
CA PRO A 101 10.39 -2.86 -0.77
C PRO A 101 10.31 -1.97 -2.00
N CYS A 102 10.47 -0.67 -1.80
CA CYS A 102 10.38 0.25 -2.92
C CYS A 102 11.57 1.20 -2.97
N THR A 103 11.87 1.67 -4.17
CA THR A 103 12.93 2.63 -4.43
C THR A 103 12.39 3.73 -5.32
N ILE A 104 13.00 4.92 -5.24
CA ILE A 104 12.64 6.04 -6.08
C ILE A 104 13.86 6.37 -6.94
N ARG A 105 13.68 6.36 -8.27
CA ARG A 105 14.73 6.74 -9.21
C ARG A 105 14.13 7.70 -10.22
N ASN A 106 14.75 8.86 -10.37
CA ASN A 106 14.25 9.91 -11.28
C ASN A 106 12.78 10.25 -11.00
N ARG A 107 12.41 10.28 -9.71
CA ARG A 107 11.07 10.56 -9.22
C ARG A 107 10.03 9.51 -9.65
N VAL A 108 10.48 8.32 -10.03
CA VAL A 108 9.61 7.19 -10.36
C VAL A 108 9.74 6.14 -9.27
N ILE A 109 8.59 5.69 -8.75
CA ILE A 109 8.54 4.69 -7.68
C ILE A 109 8.54 3.30 -8.29
N HIS A 110 9.44 2.46 -7.82
CA HIS A 110 9.54 1.05 -8.19
C HIS A 110 9.38 0.19 -6.94
N ALA A 111 8.81 -0.99 -7.08
CA ALA A 111 8.68 -1.93 -5.96
C ALA A 111 9.17 -3.31 -6.36
N GLN A 112 9.60 -4.05 -5.37
CA GLN A 112 9.98 -5.46 -5.53
C GLN A 112 8.76 -6.33 -5.30
N LEU A 113 8.34 -7.05 -6.31
CA LEU A 113 7.14 -7.90 -6.26
C LEU A 113 7.44 -9.39 -6.18
#